data_95dddba91a5cebba945cca614850b7bf
#
_entry.id   95dddba91a5cebba945cca614850b7bf
#
_cell.length_a   1.000
_cell.length_b   1.000
_cell.length_c   1.000
_cell.angle_alpha   90.00
_cell.angle_beta   90.00
_cell.angle_gamma   90.00
#
_symmetry.space_group_name_H-M   'P 1'
#
loop_
_entity.id
_entity.type
_entity.pdbx_description
1 polymer ?
#
loop_
_entity_poly.entity_id
_entity_poly.type
_entity_poly.pdbx_seq_one_letter_code
_entity_poly.pdbx_strand_id
1 'polypeptide(L)'
;MRRLVAIAITIAACWFAASRANGAELRVPEKAVAGQDLSITTSGSGEGTLLLVGPGEVIKHKITLGQNAEIKGEELKHAGRWIAIVRGGSPQSQVFWVEPGKPQNLSFLARPSRVPVNRPGVISGFTFTFDKFQNLVVEPTPITFTLSVAGTGASQTVTTKNGVAWVRSSSAKKAGAAQFVAKVGDVTVTRVVQQVASDPCNLRMHIAGRSKDGVTVQTDPIRDCTGNPVPDGTIVTFIQTDPTGRSVVDARIKKGIATAELPLSSKAHITVASGVVLGNELNVGGGE
;
A
#
# COMPACT_ATOMS: atom_id res chain seq x y z
N MET A 1 62.04 80.21 44.68
CA MET A 1 61.04 79.86 45.67
C MET A 1 59.72 79.55 45.01
N ARG A 2 59.45 78.34 44.68
CA ARG A 2 58.12 77.90 44.17
C ARG A 2 57.83 76.49 44.68
N ARG A 3 56.87 76.42 45.61
CA ARG A 3 56.43 75.14 46.16
C ARG A 3 55.48 74.48 45.10
N LEU A 4 55.85 73.28 44.67
CA LEU A 4 55.01 72.41 43.88
C LEU A 4 54.19 71.50 44.86
N VAL A 5 52.87 71.69 44.83
CA VAL A 5 51.92 70.81 45.51
C VAL A 5 51.61 69.64 44.57
N ALA A 6 52.00 68.44 44.94
CA ALA A 6 51.62 67.20 44.25
C ALA A 6 50.24 66.74 44.72
N ILE A 7 49.26 66.74 43.83
CA ILE A 7 47.95 66.17 44.06
C ILE A 7 48.01 64.70 43.62
N ALA A 8 47.93 63.78 44.57
CA ALA A 8 47.78 62.35 44.31
C ALA A 8 46.30 62.04 44.00
N ILE A 9 46.02 61.72 42.77
CA ILE A 9 44.69 61.25 42.37
C ILE A 9 44.69 59.72 42.56
N THR A 10 43.97 59.26 43.61
CA THR A 10 43.68 57.83 43.86
C THR A 10 42.56 57.40 42.98
N ILE A 11 42.85 56.68 41.85
CA ILE A 11 41.83 56.05 41.01
C ILE A 11 41.41 54.74 41.70
N ALA A 12 40.26 54.74 42.37
CA ALA A 12 39.57 53.54 42.85
C ALA A 12 39.00 52.76 41.60
N ALA A 13 39.72 51.74 41.20
CA ALA A 13 39.22 50.82 40.17
C ALA A 13 38.10 49.97 40.79
N CYS A 14 36.86 50.38 40.61
CA CYS A 14 35.70 49.52 40.84
C CYS A 14 35.74 48.37 39.84
N TRP A 15 36.22 47.22 40.26
CA TRP A 15 36.01 45.98 39.59
C TRP A 15 34.55 45.62 39.69
N PHE A 16 33.76 45.99 38.71
CA PHE A 16 32.46 45.37 38.47
C PHE A 16 32.73 43.92 38.08
N ALA A 17 32.68 43.02 39.06
CA ALA A 17 32.48 41.61 38.79
C ALA A 17 31.13 41.47 38.08
N ALA A 18 31.15 41.52 36.73
CA ALA A 18 30.01 41.12 35.95
C ALA A 18 29.75 39.65 36.27
N SER A 19 28.83 39.42 37.21
CA SER A 19 28.24 38.10 37.42
C SER A 19 27.63 37.72 36.07
N ARG A 20 28.34 36.96 35.24
CA ARG A 20 27.75 36.28 34.10
C ARG A 20 26.65 35.44 34.71
N ALA A 21 25.42 35.90 34.59
CA ALA A 21 24.27 35.05 34.82
C ALA A 21 24.48 33.84 33.89
N ASN A 22 24.98 32.74 34.45
CA ASN A 22 25.07 31.48 33.77
C ASN A 22 23.64 31.08 33.45
N GLY A 23 23.13 31.54 32.30
CA GLY A 23 21.87 31.07 31.76
C GLY A 23 21.93 29.55 31.70
N ALA A 24 20.86 28.89 32.04
CA ALA A 24 20.75 27.46 31.89
C ALA A 24 21.04 27.11 30.41
N GLU A 25 22.13 26.43 30.16
CA GLU A 25 22.44 25.90 28.82
C GLU A 25 21.67 24.60 28.65
N LEU A 26 21.03 24.42 27.48
CA LEU A 26 20.26 23.23 27.12
C LEU A 26 20.95 22.53 25.95
N ARG A 27 21.28 21.26 26.11
CA ARG A 27 21.83 20.41 25.04
C ARG A 27 20.98 19.17 24.86
N VAL A 28 20.39 19.06 23.67
CA VAL A 28 19.57 17.92 23.26
C VAL A 28 20.26 17.29 22.03
N PRO A 29 20.35 15.98 21.91
CA PRO A 29 20.75 15.34 20.66
C PRO A 29 19.89 15.83 19.49
N GLU A 30 20.47 16.07 18.34
CA GLU A 30 19.72 16.50 17.15
C GLU A 30 18.63 15.50 16.76
N LYS A 31 18.88 14.22 17.03
CA LYS A 31 18.01 13.10 16.70
C LYS A 31 17.82 12.18 17.90
N ALA A 32 16.61 11.70 18.07
CA ALA A 32 16.20 10.65 18.98
C ALA A 32 15.36 9.62 18.23
N VAL A 33 15.08 8.46 18.81
CA VAL A 33 14.25 7.43 18.19
C VAL A 33 13.02 7.20 19.05
N ALA A 34 11.85 7.13 18.45
CA ALA A 34 10.60 6.86 19.14
C ALA A 34 10.69 5.56 19.97
N GLY A 35 10.33 5.67 21.26
CA GLY A 35 10.39 4.56 22.20
C GLY A 35 11.77 4.24 22.76
N GLN A 36 12.79 5.04 22.51
CA GLN A 36 14.09 4.95 23.17
C GLN A 36 14.26 6.07 24.20
N ASP A 37 14.96 5.76 25.29
CA ASP A 37 15.29 6.75 26.33
C ASP A 37 16.16 7.86 25.75
N LEU A 38 15.91 9.10 26.15
CA LEU A 38 16.62 10.29 25.71
C LEU A 38 17.22 11.01 26.90
N SER A 39 18.53 11.23 26.89
CA SER A 39 19.24 12.04 27.89
C SER A 39 19.41 13.46 27.38
N ILE A 40 18.98 14.44 28.17
CA ILE A 40 19.06 15.87 27.90
C ILE A 40 19.96 16.51 28.97
N THR A 41 21.05 17.15 28.50
CA THR A 41 21.99 17.81 29.39
C THR A 41 21.56 19.26 29.63
N THR A 42 21.56 19.68 30.92
CA THR A 42 21.32 21.05 31.29
C THR A 42 22.49 21.58 32.08
N SER A 43 22.79 22.89 31.98
CA SER A 43 23.70 23.59 32.88
C SER A 43 22.96 24.52 33.82
N GLY A 44 23.66 25.03 34.84
CA GLY A 44 23.07 25.90 35.85
C GLY A 44 22.95 25.19 37.21
N SER A 45 22.16 25.76 38.12
CA SER A 45 21.94 25.21 39.46
C SER A 45 20.53 25.55 39.93
N GLY A 46 19.98 24.71 40.83
CA GLY A 46 18.63 24.87 41.36
C GLY A 46 17.57 24.05 40.61
N GLU A 47 16.31 24.28 40.97
CA GLU A 47 15.19 23.61 40.33
C GLU A 47 14.79 24.26 39.01
N GLY A 48 14.40 23.45 38.04
CA GLY A 48 13.93 23.87 36.73
C GLY A 48 12.74 23.04 36.25
N THR A 49 12.17 23.47 35.15
CA THR A 49 11.14 22.72 34.42
C THR A 49 11.60 22.52 33.01
N LEU A 50 11.62 21.27 32.55
CA LEU A 50 11.81 20.88 31.15
C LEU A 50 10.43 20.61 30.53
N LEU A 51 10.18 21.27 29.41
CA LEU A 51 9.02 21.03 28.56
C LEU A 51 9.51 20.43 27.24
N LEU A 52 8.93 19.33 26.82
CA LEU A 52 9.12 18.77 25.49
C LEU A 52 7.80 18.94 24.73
N VAL A 53 7.84 19.72 23.67
CA VAL A 53 6.67 20.01 22.81
C VAL A 53 6.83 19.28 21.51
N GLY A 54 5.97 18.29 21.27
CA GLY A 54 5.99 17.43 20.10
C GLY A 54 4.69 17.41 19.32
N PRO A 55 4.56 16.52 18.33
CA PRO A 55 3.35 16.38 17.54
C PRO A 55 2.16 15.92 18.40
N GLY A 56 1.26 16.88 18.70
CA GLY A 56 0.02 16.59 19.43
C GLY A 56 0.16 16.43 20.95
N GLU A 57 1.35 16.64 21.54
CA GLU A 57 1.54 16.46 22.98
C GLU A 57 2.58 17.40 23.58
N VAL A 58 2.50 17.58 24.90
CA VAL A 58 3.48 18.31 25.72
C VAL A 58 3.82 17.47 26.93
N ILE A 59 5.11 17.15 27.10
CA ILE A 59 5.66 16.43 28.23
C ILE A 59 6.32 17.45 29.17
N LYS A 60 6.07 17.32 30.48
CA LYS A 60 6.60 18.25 31.50
C LYS A 60 7.30 17.49 32.58
N HIS A 61 8.58 17.80 32.81
CA HIS A 61 9.39 17.28 33.92
C HIS A 61 9.90 18.38 34.83
N LYS A 62 9.89 18.11 36.12
CA LYS A 62 10.70 18.87 37.08
C LYS A 62 12.12 18.32 37.03
N ILE A 63 13.10 19.18 36.93
CA ILE A 63 14.51 18.80 36.77
C ILE A 63 15.39 19.60 37.73
N THR A 64 16.55 19.07 38.01
CA THR A 64 17.62 19.81 38.69
C THR A 64 18.60 20.30 37.63
N LEU A 65 18.78 21.61 37.53
CA LEU A 65 19.71 22.21 36.58
C LEU A 65 21.15 21.76 36.88
N GLY A 66 21.95 21.56 35.85
CA GLY A 66 23.32 21.03 35.95
C GLY A 66 23.39 19.50 35.98
N GLN A 67 22.27 18.81 35.94
CA GLN A 67 22.18 17.35 35.84
C GLN A 67 21.55 16.93 34.50
N ASN A 68 21.79 15.68 34.09
CA ASN A 68 21.09 15.10 32.93
C ASN A 68 19.63 14.80 33.34
N ALA A 69 18.73 15.21 32.45
CA ALA A 69 17.31 14.82 32.52
C ALA A 69 17.08 13.60 31.61
N GLU A 70 16.66 12.49 32.22
CA GLU A 70 16.37 11.26 31.52
C GLU A 70 14.88 11.21 31.19
N ILE A 71 14.57 11.18 29.89
CA ILE A 71 13.21 11.03 29.35
C ILE A 71 13.03 9.58 28.95
N LYS A 72 12.03 8.94 29.49
CA LYS A 72 11.75 7.54 29.16
C LYS A 72 11.17 7.39 27.76
N GLY A 73 11.60 6.35 27.04
CA GLY A 73 11.14 6.08 25.69
C GLY A 73 9.63 5.92 25.55
N GLU A 74 8.98 5.47 26.64
CA GLU A 74 7.52 5.38 26.69
C GLU A 74 6.79 6.73 26.63
N GLU A 75 7.48 7.80 26.92
CA GLU A 75 6.97 9.17 26.82
C GLU A 75 7.23 9.76 25.42
N LEU A 76 8.25 9.28 24.71
CA LEU A 76 8.68 9.80 23.42
C LEU A 76 8.20 8.89 22.27
N LYS A 77 6.89 8.85 22.03
CA LYS A 77 6.25 7.92 21.10
C LYS A 77 6.06 8.47 19.68
N HIS A 78 5.87 9.78 19.56
CA HIS A 78 5.52 10.42 18.29
C HIS A 78 6.75 10.88 17.52
N ALA A 79 6.96 10.33 16.33
CA ALA A 79 8.00 10.80 15.44
C ALA A 79 7.66 12.17 14.86
N GLY A 80 8.69 12.98 14.64
CA GLY A 80 8.55 14.30 14.06
C GLY A 80 9.43 15.35 14.72
N ARG A 81 9.10 16.62 14.52
CA ARG A 81 9.83 17.75 15.09
C ARG A 81 9.39 18.01 16.52
N TRP A 82 10.38 18.08 17.44
CA TRP A 82 10.18 18.39 18.84
C TRP A 82 10.95 19.64 19.22
N ILE A 83 10.50 20.30 20.29
CA ILE A 83 11.17 21.45 20.88
C ILE A 83 11.33 21.15 22.37
N ALA A 84 12.56 21.14 22.86
CA ALA A 84 12.86 21.11 24.28
C ALA A 84 12.98 22.56 24.79
N ILE A 85 12.33 22.88 25.90
CA ILE A 85 12.36 24.20 26.55
C ILE A 85 12.69 23.99 28.00
N VAL A 86 13.76 24.60 28.48
CA VAL A 86 14.10 24.63 29.91
C VAL A 86 13.73 25.96 30.52
N ARG A 87 13.11 25.93 31.68
CA ARG A 87 12.77 27.09 32.53
C ARG A 87 13.37 26.88 33.90
N GLY A 88 14.04 27.89 34.45
CA GLY A 88 14.76 27.87 35.73
C GLY A 88 15.94 28.85 35.65
N GLY A 89 15.66 30.10 35.25
CA GLY A 89 16.61 31.14 34.86
C GLY A 89 16.19 31.75 33.53
N SER A 90 17.15 32.14 32.69
CA SER A 90 16.85 32.56 31.31
C SER A 90 16.32 31.36 30.52
N PRO A 91 15.11 31.44 29.94
CA PRO A 91 14.55 30.32 29.17
C PRO A 91 15.43 29.99 27.93
N GLN A 92 15.72 28.70 27.75
CA GLN A 92 16.43 28.18 26.57
C GLN A 92 15.56 27.20 25.85
N SER A 93 15.69 27.13 24.51
CA SER A 93 14.98 26.15 23.72
C SER A 93 15.88 25.59 22.60
N GLN A 94 15.70 24.31 22.32
CA GLN A 94 16.39 23.62 21.23
C GLN A 94 15.42 22.72 20.48
N VAL A 95 15.52 22.72 19.15
CA VAL A 95 14.77 21.82 18.26
C VAL A 95 15.55 20.52 18.11
N PHE A 96 14.83 19.39 18.10
CA PHE A 96 15.37 18.08 17.77
C PHE A 96 14.32 17.27 17.00
N TRP A 97 14.75 16.15 16.41
CA TRP A 97 13.89 15.27 15.66
C TRP A 97 13.78 13.92 16.35
N VAL A 98 12.56 13.41 16.46
CA VAL A 98 12.30 12.02 16.83
C VAL A 98 12.04 11.24 15.57
N GLU A 99 12.93 10.30 15.26
CA GLU A 99 12.80 9.39 14.13
C GLU A 99 11.90 8.20 14.50
N PRO A 100 11.18 7.59 13.56
CA PRO A 100 10.43 6.36 13.82
C PRO A 100 11.35 5.24 14.29
N GLY A 101 10.80 4.31 15.06
CA GLY A 101 11.48 3.07 15.41
C GLY A 101 11.56 2.09 14.23
N LYS A 102 12.07 0.89 14.48
CA LYS A 102 12.11 -0.18 13.46
C LYS A 102 10.71 -0.55 13.00
N PRO A 103 10.53 -0.96 11.71
CA PRO A 103 9.25 -1.43 11.20
C PRO A 103 8.70 -2.60 12.01
N GLN A 104 7.48 -2.47 12.51
CA GLN A 104 6.74 -3.51 13.26
C GLN A 104 5.32 -3.71 12.75
N ASN A 105 4.83 -2.83 11.88
CA ASN A 105 3.52 -2.92 11.28
C ASN A 105 3.61 -2.60 9.78
N LEU A 106 2.71 -3.24 9.03
CA LEU A 106 2.62 -3.09 7.59
C LEU A 106 1.16 -2.90 7.19
N SER A 107 0.84 -1.78 6.55
CA SER A 107 -0.43 -1.64 5.84
C SER A 107 -0.23 -2.05 4.39
N PHE A 108 -1.05 -2.98 3.89
CA PHE A 108 -0.96 -3.50 2.53
C PHE A 108 -2.30 -3.41 1.81
N LEU A 109 -2.30 -2.81 0.62
CA LEU A 109 -3.43 -2.70 -0.28
C LEU A 109 -3.09 -3.37 -1.61
N ALA A 110 -3.94 -4.31 -2.06
CA ALA A 110 -3.88 -4.93 -3.38
C ALA A 110 -5.08 -4.50 -4.23
N ARG A 111 -4.85 -4.09 -5.47
CA ARG A 111 -5.89 -3.63 -6.40
C ARG A 111 -5.58 -4.05 -7.85
N PRO A 112 -6.62 -4.36 -8.63
CA PRO A 112 -8.00 -4.60 -8.23
C PRO A 112 -8.16 -5.94 -7.49
N SER A 113 -9.31 -6.19 -6.87
CA SER A 113 -9.59 -7.45 -6.16
C SER A 113 -9.91 -8.63 -7.08
N ARG A 114 -10.20 -8.35 -8.34
CA ARG A 114 -10.52 -9.34 -9.38
C ARG A 114 -9.91 -8.93 -10.72
N VAL A 115 -9.24 -9.86 -11.39
CA VAL A 115 -8.57 -9.64 -12.69
C VAL A 115 -8.72 -10.85 -13.61
N PRO A 116 -8.73 -10.68 -14.93
CA PRO A 116 -8.58 -11.80 -15.85
C PRO A 116 -7.16 -12.39 -15.76
N VAL A 117 -7.04 -13.68 -16.05
CA VAL A 117 -5.74 -14.37 -16.14
C VAL A 117 -4.91 -13.90 -17.34
N ASN A 118 -3.59 -14.18 -17.28
CA ASN A 118 -2.64 -13.95 -18.35
C ASN A 118 -2.59 -12.49 -18.84
N ARG A 119 -2.71 -11.53 -17.93
CA ARG A 119 -2.60 -10.10 -18.22
C ARG A 119 -1.36 -9.50 -17.54
N PRO A 120 -0.51 -8.80 -18.30
CA PRO A 120 0.70 -8.18 -17.73
C PRO A 120 0.33 -6.94 -16.90
N GLY A 121 0.99 -6.78 -15.73
CA GLY A 121 0.97 -5.57 -14.93
C GLY A 121 -0.40 -5.10 -14.44
N VAL A 122 -1.38 -6.01 -14.28
CA VAL A 122 -2.77 -5.65 -13.93
C VAL A 122 -3.05 -5.62 -12.44
N ILE A 123 -2.15 -6.14 -11.61
CA ILE A 123 -2.31 -6.19 -10.15
C ILE A 123 -1.30 -5.24 -9.53
N SER A 124 -1.78 -4.28 -8.76
CA SER A 124 -0.93 -3.34 -8.03
C SER A 124 -0.95 -3.66 -6.55
N GLY A 125 0.20 -3.64 -5.91
CA GLY A 125 0.37 -3.74 -4.46
C GLY A 125 1.03 -2.48 -3.91
N PHE A 126 0.45 -1.89 -2.84
CA PHE A 126 0.97 -0.72 -2.16
C PHE A 126 1.14 -1.03 -0.68
N THR A 127 2.27 -0.63 -0.09
CA THR A 127 2.52 -0.80 1.33
C THR A 127 2.97 0.48 1.98
N PHE A 128 2.61 0.61 3.27
CA PHE A 128 3.14 1.60 4.19
C PHE A 128 3.72 0.86 5.37
N THR A 129 4.91 1.27 5.82
CA THR A 129 5.60 0.67 6.96
C THR A 129 5.49 1.56 8.18
N PHE A 130 5.17 0.98 9.32
CA PHE A 130 5.02 1.71 10.57
C PHE A 130 5.83 1.04 11.69
N ASP A 131 6.28 1.83 12.65
CA ASP A 131 6.84 1.32 13.89
C ASP A 131 5.74 0.85 14.87
N LYS A 132 6.13 0.44 16.09
CA LYS A 132 5.18 -0.03 17.12
C LYS A 132 4.20 1.06 17.59
N PHE A 133 4.54 2.32 17.39
CA PHE A 133 3.73 3.46 17.79
C PHE A 133 2.91 4.05 16.65
N GLN A 134 2.88 3.38 15.50
CA GLN A 134 2.20 3.82 14.28
C GLN A 134 2.83 5.05 13.62
N ASN A 135 4.09 5.35 13.89
CA ASN A 135 4.83 6.34 13.11
C ASN A 135 5.21 5.74 11.76
N LEU A 136 5.04 6.52 10.69
CA LEU A 136 5.48 6.11 9.35
C LEU A 136 7.02 6.01 9.32
N VAL A 137 7.53 4.83 8.99
CA VAL A 137 8.97 4.59 8.84
C VAL A 137 9.40 5.10 7.48
N VAL A 138 10.01 6.28 7.44
CA VAL A 138 10.43 6.95 6.20
C VAL A 138 11.77 6.45 5.68
N GLU A 139 12.58 5.82 6.53
CA GLU A 139 13.85 5.22 6.16
C GLU A 139 13.68 4.14 5.08
N PRO A 140 14.60 4.07 4.11
CA PRO A 140 14.54 3.07 3.05
C PRO A 140 14.53 1.65 3.63
N THR A 141 13.41 0.95 3.43
CA THR A 141 13.16 -0.38 3.98
C THR A 141 12.83 -1.37 2.86
N PRO A 142 13.49 -2.52 2.76
CA PRO A 142 13.17 -3.54 1.75
C PRO A 142 11.87 -4.25 2.08
N ILE A 143 10.94 -4.28 1.12
CA ILE A 143 9.67 -5.00 1.18
C ILE A 143 9.68 -6.10 0.14
N THR A 144 9.40 -7.32 0.54
CA THR A 144 9.22 -8.45 -0.38
C THR A 144 7.74 -8.66 -0.68
N PHE A 145 7.39 -8.58 -1.95
CA PHE A 145 6.06 -8.89 -2.46
C PHE A 145 6.08 -10.27 -3.12
N THR A 146 5.12 -11.12 -2.78
CA THR A 146 4.96 -12.45 -3.39
C THR A 146 3.52 -12.61 -3.86
N LEU A 147 3.34 -12.87 -5.16
CA LEU A 147 2.02 -13.20 -5.73
C LEU A 147 2.04 -14.67 -6.14
N SER A 148 1.13 -15.47 -5.59
CA SER A 148 1.05 -16.91 -5.88
C SER A 148 -0.38 -17.40 -6.08
N VAL A 149 -0.53 -18.37 -7.00
CA VAL A 149 -1.79 -19.10 -7.25
C VAL A 149 -1.49 -20.59 -7.08
N ALA A 150 -2.24 -21.27 -6.24
CA ALA A 150 -2.07 -22.71 -5.96
C ALA A 150 -0.60 -23.10 -5.65
N GLY A 151 0.10 -22.29 -4.86
CA GLY A 151 1.48 -22.53 -4.44
C GLY A 151 2.57 -22.14 -5.46
N THR A 152 2.19 -21.79 -6.71
CA THR A 152 3.15 -21.31 -7.72
C THR A 152 3.07 -19.79 -7.83
N GLY A 153 4.21 -19.11 -7.74
CA GLY A 153 4.23 -17.66 -7.76
C GLY A 153 5.60 -17.06 -8.02
N ALA A 154 5.64 -15.73 -7.98
CA ALA A 154 6.85 -14.93 -8.14
C ALA A 154 6.98 -13.94 -6.98
N SER A 155 8.22 -13.66 -6.60
CA SER A 155 8.54 -12.68 -5.57
C SER A 155 9.37 -11.55 -6.17
N GLN A 156 9.17 -10.34 -5.65
CA GLN A 156 9.93 -9.14 -5.99
C GLN A 156 10.18 -8.34 -4.73
N THR A 157 11.41 -7.85 -4.54
CA THR A 157 11.76 -6.96 -3.43
C THR A 157 11.90 -5.53 -3.95
N VAL A 158 11.26 -4.58 -3.26
CA VAL A 158 11.29 -3.15 -3.55
C VAL A 158 11.59 -2.40 -2.26
N THR A 159 12.50 -1.44 -2.34
CA THR A 159 12.81 -0.56 -1.20
C THR A 159 11.79 0.58 -1.12
N THR A 160 11.31 0.90 0.10
CA THR A 160 10.40 2.03 0.30
C THR A 160 11.06 3.37 -0.04
N LYS A 161 10.25 4.30 -0.52
CA LYS A 161 10.59 5.72 -0.62
C LYS A 161 9.61 6.50 0.25
N ASN A 162 10.12 7.22 1.23
CA ASN A 162 9.29 7.97 2.20
C ASN A 162 8.22 7.08 2.85
N GLY A 163 8.59 5.86 3.25
CA GLY A 163 7.69 4.91 3.91
C GLY A 163 6.74 4.14 2.99
N VAL A 164 6.80 4.34 1.67
CA VAL A 164 5.91 3.70 0.69
C VAL A 164 6.69 2.80 -0.25
N ALA A 165 6.22 1.58 -0.46
CA ALA A 165 6.64 0.73 -1.58
C ALA A 165 5.43 0.32 -2.42
N TRP A 166 5.64 0.16 -3.72
CA TRP A 166 4.60 -0.31 -4.64
C TRP A 166 5.19 -1.18 -5.74
N VAL A 167 4.37 -2.12 -6.21
CA VAL A 167 4.72 -3.02 -7.30
C VAL A 167 3.54 -3.19 -8.26
N ARG A 168 3.85 -3.59 -9.49
CA ARG A 168 2.88 -4.09 -10.46
C ARG A 168 3.23 -5.53 -10.81
N SER A 169 2.25 -6.40 -10.70
CA SER A 169 2.38 -7.83 -10.97
C SER A 169 1.43 -8.25 -12.09
N SER A 170 1.86 -9.23 -12.88
CA SER A 170 1.01 -9.85 -13.90
C SER A 170 0.14 -10.93 -13.28
N SER A 171 -1.06 -11.11 -13.81
CA SER A 171 -1.89 -12.25 -13.41
C SER A 171 -1.31 -13.57 -13.95
N ALA A 172 -1.53 -14.65 -13.20
CA ALA A 172 -1.09 -15.98 -13.61
C ALA A 172 -1.90 -16.51 -14.81
N LYS A 173 -1.42 -17.56 -15.44
CA LYS A 173 -2.18 -18.26 -16.51
C LYS A 173 -3.36 -19.07 -15.96
N LYS A 174 -3.28 -19.53 -14.70
CA LYS A 174 -4.30 -20.35 -14.05
C LYS A 174 -5.26 -19.47 -13.26
N ALA A 175 -6.56 -19.67 -13.47
CA ALA A 175 -7.60 -19.02 -12.67
C ALA A 175 -7.62 -19.57 -11.24
N GLY A 176 -8.00 -18.72 -10.29
CA GLY A 176 -8.09 -19.06 -8.88
C GLY A 176 -7.86 -17.86 -7.97
N ALA A 177 -7.95 -18.10 -6.67
CA ALA A 177 -7.62 -17.12 -5.65
C ALA A 177 -6.09 -16.98 -5.54
N ALA A 178 -5.55 -15.84 -5.94
CA ALA A 178 -4.16 -15.52 -5.77
C ALA A 178 -3.92 -14.95 -4.38
N GLN A 179 -2.94 -15.47 -3.67
CA GLN A 179 -2.42 -14.86 -2.45
C GLN A 179 -1.36 -13.83 -2.84
N PHE A 180 -1.60 -12.59 -2.46
CA PHE A 180 -0.66 -11.50 -2.64
C PHE A 180 -0.15 -11.09 -1.26
N VAL A 181 1.11 -11.36 -1.01
CA VAL A 181 1.78 -11.21 0.30
C VAL A 181 2.76 -10.05 0.21
N ALA A 182 2.75 -9.18 1.21
CA ALA A 182 3.80 -8.21 1.45
C ALA A 182 4.49 -8.54 2.79
N LYS A 183 5.82 -8.52 2.81
CA LYS A 183 6.64 -8.87 3.99
C LYS A 183 7.72 -7.81 4.24
N VAL A 184 7.88 -7.42 5.52
CA VAL A 184 8.97 -6.62 6.04
C VAL A 184 9.50 -7.25 7.34
N GLY A 185 10.77 -7.62 7.41
CA GLY A 185 11.29 -8.38 8.55
C GLY A 185 10.44 -9.62 8.83
N ASP A 186 9.87 -9.70 10.02
CA ASP A 186 8.97 -10.80 10.43
C ASP A 186 7.47 -10.49 10.20
N VAL A 187 7.16 -9.26 9.82
CA VAL A 187 5.77 -8.84 9.61
C VAL A 187 5.31 -9.22 8.21
N THR A 188 4.16 -9.90 8.15
CA THR A 188 3.56 -10.35 6.89
C THR A 188 2.09 -9.98 6.83
N VAL A 189 1.65 -9.42 5.69
CA VAL A 189 0.24 -9.12 5.41
C VAL A 189 -0.15 -9.73 4.08
N THR A 190 -1.27 -10.45 4.06
CA THR A 190 -1.79 -11.12 2.86
C THR A 190 -3.07 -10.45 2.38
N ARG A 191 -3.22 -10.36 1.07
CA ARG A 191 -4.46 -9.98 0.37
C ARG A 191 -4.78 -11.05 -0.66
N VAL A 192 -6.07 -11.22 -0.96
CA VAL A 192 -6.51 -12.14 -2.00
C VAL A 192 -6.93 -11.34 -3.22
N VAL A 193 -6.44 -11.75 -4.39
CA VAL A 193 -6.86 -11.22 -5.70
C VAL A 193 -7.46 -12.39 -6.48
N GLN A 194 -8.73 -12.31 -6.80
CA GLN A 194 -9.42 -13.34 -7.58
C GLN A 194 -9.00 -13.24 -9.04
N GLN A 195 -8.35 -14.26 -9.55
CA GLN A 195 -8.01 -14.39 -10.97
C GLN A 195 -9.07 -15.24 -11.66
N VAL A 196 -9.70 -14.70 -12.70
CA VAL A 196 -10.78 -15.36 -13.42
C VAL A 196 -10.32 -15.67 -14.85
N ALA A 197 -10.96 -16.64 -15.49
CA ALA A 197 -10.72 -16.89 -16.92
C ALA A 197 -10.88 -15.59 -17.72
N SER A 198 -10.08 -15.45 -18.76
CA SER A 198 -10.20 -14.39 -19.76
C SER A 198 -11.40 -14.68 -20.68
N ASP A 199 -11.55 -13.87 -21.73
CA ASP A 199 -12.53 -14.11 -22.76
C ASP A 199 -12.37 -15.51 -23.36
N PRO A 200 -13.45 -16.11 -23.91
CA PRO A 200 -13.40 -17.39 -24.61
C PRO A 200 -12.33 -17.42 -25.71
N CYS A 201 -11.75 -18.61 -25.91
CA CYS A 201 -10.82 -18.85 -27.00
C CYS A 201 -11.29 -20.08 -27.78
N ASN A 202 -11.32 -20.00 -29.09
CA ASN A 202 -11.82 -21.09 -29.98
C ASN A 202 -13.28 -21.48 -29.65
N LEU A 203 -14.15 -20.48 -29.55
CA LEU A 203 -15.59 -20.71 -29.40
C LEU A 203 -16.13 -21.49 -30.58
N ARG A 204 -16.60 -22.70 -30.34
CA ARG A 204 -17.16 -23.59 -31.37
C ARG A 204 -18.54 -24.05 -30.96
N MET A 205 -19.43 -24.13 -31.95
CA MET A 205 -20.77 -24.73 -31.80
C MET A 205 -20.97 -25.84 -32.83
N HIS A 206 -21.88 -26.73 -32.50
CA HIS A 206 -22.38 -27.80 -33.35
C HIS A 206 -23.90 -27.98 -33.17
N ILE A 207 -24.52 -28.66 -34.13
CA ILE A 207 -25.93 -29.06 -33.99
C ILE A 207 -25.98 -30.24 -33.04
N ALA A 208 -26.66 -30.08 -31.90
CA ALA A 208 -26.85 -31.12 -30.88
C ALA A 208 -28.14 -31.93 -31.13
N GLY A 209 -29.13 -31.36 -31.83
CA GLY A 209 -30.38 -32.04 -32.12
C GLY A 209 -31.26 -31.26 -33.09
N ARG A 210 -32.25 -31.95 -33.62
CA ARG A 210 -33.32 -31.36 -34.45
C ARG A 210 -34.66 -31.91 -33.96
N SER A 211 -35.64 -31.04 -33.89
CA SER A 211 -37.01 -31.38 -33.61
C SER A 211 -37.92 -30.88 -34.74
N LYS A 212 -39.18 -31.16 -34.65
CA LYS A 212 -40.18 -30.60 -35.56
C LYS A 212 -40.36 -29.09 -35.41
N ASP A 213 -40.00 -28.56 -34.25
CA ASP A 213 -40.23 -27.17 -33.89
C ASP A 213 -38.95 -26.32 -33.93
N GLY A 214 -37.74 -26.94 -33.98
CA GLY A 214 -36.49 -26.19 -33.94
C GLY A 214 -35.22 -27.02 -34.07
N VAL A 215 -34.09 -26.29 -34.05
CA VAL A 215 -32.73 -26.84 -34.06
C VAL A 215 -32.05 -26.49 -32.74
N THR A 216 -31.60 -27.51 -32.02
CA THR A 216 -30.79 -27.33 -30.83
C THR A 216 -29.33 -27.20 -31.22
N VAL A 217 -28.72 -26.07 -30.91
CA VAL A 217 -27.29 -25.82 -31.04
C VAL A 217 -26.61 -25.82 -29.69
N GLN A 218 -25.39 -26.33 -29.65
CA GLN A 218 -24.60 -26.42 -28.42
C GLN A 218 -23.16 -26.06 -28.71
N THR A 219 -22.49 -25.42 -27.72
CA THR A 219 -21.05 -25.18 -27.82
C THR A 219 -20.26 -26.38 -27.33
N ASP A 220 -19.05 -26.50 -27.81
CA ASP A 220 -18.01 -27.29 -27.13
C ASP A 220 -17.70 -26.69 -25.76
N PRO A 221 -16.99 -27.39 -24.85
CA PRO A 221 -16.57 -26.85 -23.58
C PRO A 221 -15.78 -25.54 -23.74
N ILE A 222 -16.32 -24.44 -23.22
CA ILE A 222 -15.78 -23.09 -23.42
C ILE A 222 -14.65 -22.82 -22.45
N ARG A 223 -13.47 -22.51 -23.02
CA ARG A 223 -12.26 -22.20 -22.26
C ARG A 223 -11.64 -20.90 -22.78
N ASP A 224 -10.85 -20.24 -21.94
CA ASP A 224 -9.97 -19.16 -22.38
C ASP A 224 -8.73 -19.69 -23.11
N CYS A 225 -7.90 -18.79 -23.68
CA CYS A 225 -6.70 -19.18 -24.41
C CYS A 225 -5.60 -19.82 -23.55
N THR A 226 -5.77 -19.84 -22.23
CA THR A 226 -4.86 -20.48 -21.28
C THR A 226 -5.43 -21.79 -20.72
N GLY A 227 -6.60 -22.21 -21.21
CA GLY A 227 -7.25 -23.48 -20.87
C GLY A 227 -8.15 -23.43 -19.64
N ASN A 228 -8.34 -22.26 -19.00
CA ASN A 228 -9.26 -22.15 -17.88
C ASN A 228 -10.72 -22.19 -18.36
N PRO A 229 -11.63 -22.89 -17.67
CA PRO A 229 -13.04 -22.87 -18.01
C PRO A 229 -13.61 -21.46 -17.84
N VAL A 230 -14.33 -20.98 -18.83
CA VAL A 230 -15.07 -19.72 -18.73
C VAL A 230 -16.19 -19.91 -17.69
N PRO A 231 -16.42 -18.95 -16.78
CA PRO A 231 -17.38 -19.13 -15.68
C PRO A 231 -18.80 -19.40 -16.15
N ASP A 232 -19.50 -20.30 -15.46
CA ASP A 232 -20.93 -20.51 -15.63
C ASP A 232 -21.69 -19.19 -15.42
N GLY A 233 -22.77 -18.99 -16.19
CA GLY A 233 -23.54 -17.76 -16.21
C GLY A 233 -23.06 -16.72 -17.23
N THR A 234 -21.87 -16.88 -17.84
CA THR A 234 -21.42 -16.04 -18.98
C THR A 234 -22.39 -16.22 -20.16
N ILE A 235 -22.71 -15.11 -20.82
CA ILE A 235 -23.64 -15.10 -21.94
C ILE A 235 -22.93 -15.53 -23.22
N VAL A 236 -23.59 -16.42 -23.97
CA VAL A 236 -23.26 -16.81 -25.35
C VAL A 236 -24.46 -16.49 -26.21
N THR A 237 -24.28 -15.70 -27.24
CA THR A 237 -25.30 -15.27 -28.16
C THR A 237 -25.25 -16.11 -29.42
N PHE A 238 -26.34 -16.77 -29.77
CA PHE A 238 -26.54 -17.48 -31.05
C PHE A 238 -27.41 -16.64 -31.96
N ILE A 239 -26.99 -16.46 -33.20
CA ILE A 239 -27.70 -15.65 -34.16
C ILE A 239 -27.99 -16.53 -35.38
N GLN A 240 -29.24 -16.71 -35.69
CA GLN A 240 -29.70 -17.36 -36.89
C GLN A 240 -30.19 -16.32 -37.90
N THR A 241 -29.73 -16.39 -39.10
CA THR A 241 -30.21 -15.58 -40.25
C THR A 241 -30.75 -16.52 -41.33
N ASP A 242 -31.96 -16.31 -41.75
CA ASP A 242 -32.62 -17.08 -42.80
C ASP A 242 -33.40 -16.15 -43.73
N PRO A 243 -34.05 -16.66 -44.82
CA PRO A 243 -34.82 -15.83 -45.75
C PRO A 243 -36.01 -15.08 -45.12
N THR A 244 -36.47 -15.50 -43.95
CA THR A 244 -37.61 -14.89 -43.25
C THR A 244 -37.18 -13.82 -42.23
N GLY A 245 -35.92 -13.80 -41.83
CA GLY A 245 -35.39 -12.80 -40.93
C GLY A 245 -34.21 -13.26 -40.08
N ARG A 246 -34.06 -12.62 -38.90
CA ARG A 246 -32.97 -12.86 -37.97
C ARG A 246 -33.53 -13.19 -36.59
N SER A 247 -33.09 -14.31 -36.04
CA SER A 247 -33.38 -14.71 -34.66
C SER A 247 -32.12 -14.62 -33.81
N VAL A 248 -32.23 -14.12 -32.56
CA VAL A 248 -31.13 -13.99 -31.63
C VAL A 248 -31.53 -14.66 -30.31
N VAL A 249 -30.69 -15.57 -29.81
CA VAL A 249 -30.92 -16.29 -28.58
C VAL A 249 -29.68 -16.16 -27.69
N ASP A 250 -29.85 -15.60 -26.50
CA ASP A 250 -28.83 -15.53 -25.45
C ASP A 250 -28.95 -16.73 -24.52
N ALA A 251 -27.91 -17.54 -24.45
CA ALA A 251 -27.82 -18.68 -23.55
C ALA A 251 -26.70 -18.47 -22.51
N ARG A 252 -26.94 -18.91 -21.28
CA ARG A 252 -25.90 -18.89 -20.24
C ARG A 252 -25.10 -20.18 -20.28
N ILE A 253 -23.78 -20.05 -20.09
CA ILE A 253 -22.92 -21.22 -19.86
C ILE A 253 -23.39 -21.94 -18.60
N LYS A 254 -23.59 -23.25 -18.71
CA LYS A 254 -23.88 -24.18 -17.63
C LYS A 254 -22.97 -25.39 -17.75
N LYS A 255 -22.22 -25.70 -16.69
CA LYS A 255 -21.23 -26.80 -16.70
C LYS A 255 -20.23 -26.71 -17.88
N GLY A 256 -19.86 -25.48 -18.22
CA GLY A 256 -18.87 -25.18 -19.26
C GLY A 256 -19.40 -25.13 -20.70
N ILE A 257 -20.69 -25.37 -20.95
CA ILE A 257 -21.30 -25.34 -22.31
C ILE A 257 -22.50 -24.39 -22.32
N ALA A 258 -22.81 -23.86 -23.51
CA ALA A 258 -24.05 -23.11 -23.77
C ALA A 258 -24.91 -23.86 -24.77
N THR A 259 -26.21 -23.91 -24.54
CA THR A 259 -27.19 -24.58 -25.42
C THR A 259 -28.32 -23.62 -25.71
N ALA A 260 -28.71 -23.52 -26.97
CA ALA A 260 -29.84 -22.72 -27.42
C ALA A 260 -30.72 -23.52 -28.39
N GLU A 261 -32.02 -23.20 -28.38
CA GLU A 261 -33.00 -23.69 -29.31
C GLU A 261 -33.33 -22.57 -30.29
N LEU A 262 -33.14 -22.83 -31.59
CA LEU A 262 -33.36 -21.90 -32.66
C LEU A 262 -34.53 -22.35 -33.53
N PRO A 263 -35.28 -21.43 -34.17
CA PRO A 263 -36.39 -21.78 -35.04
C PRO A 263 -35.96 -22.73 -36.16
N LEU A 264 -36.86 -23.64 -36.53
CA LEU A 264 -36.63 -24.48 -37.70
C LEU A 264 -36.69 -23.65 -38.97
N SER A 265 -35.65 -23.78 -39.85
CA SER A 265 -35.58 -23.15 -41.14
C SER A 265 -35.05 -24.14 -42.16
N SER A 266 -35.59 -24.09 -43.39
CA SER A 266 -35.10 -24.90 -44.51
C SER A 266 -33.71 -24.50 -45.00
N LYS A 267 -33.30 -23.23 -44.74
CA LYS A 267 -31.98 -22.69 -45.06
C LYS A 267 -31.65 -21.59 -44.04
N ALA A 268 -30.68 -21.83 -43.18
CA ALA A 268 -30.25 -20.87 -42.19
C ALA A 268 -28.73 -20.82 -42.05
N HIS A 269 -28.22 -19.63 -41.77
CA HIS A 269 -26.85 -19.37 -41.38
C HIS A 269 -26.85 -19.04 -39.88
N ILE A 270 -26.08 -19.78 -39.11
CA ILE A 270 -26.01 -19.62 -37.66
C ILE A 270 -24.60 -19.21 -37.28
N THR A 271 -24.49 -18.13 -36.46
CA THR A 271 -23.26 -17.66 -35.89
C THR A 271 -23.33 -17.67 -34.37
N VAL A 272 -22.18 -17.75 -33.71
CA VAL A 272 -22.08 -17.76 -32.23
C VAL A 272 -21.07 -16.73 -31.79
N ALA A 273 -21.39 -16.02 -30.68
CA ALA A 273 -20.53 -15.04 -30.09
C ALA A 273 -20.59 -15.09 -28.56
N SER A 274 -19.53 -14.66 -27.89
CA SER A 274 -19.52 -14.38 -26.45
C SER A 274 -18.72 -13.10 -26.20
N GLY A 275 -19.40 -12.02 -25.83
CA GLY A 275 -18.81 -10.68 -25.79
C GLY A 275 -18.30 -10.27 -27.18
N VAL A 276 -17.01 -9.98 -27.27
CA VAL A 276 -16.35 -9.59 -28.56
C VAL A 276 -15.77 -10.78 -29.34
N VAL A 277 -15.87 -11.98 -28.79
CA VAL A 277 -15.30 -13.19 -29.43
C VAL A 277 -16.34 -13.86 -30.29
N LEU A 278 -16.02 -14.02 -31.56
CA LEU A 278 -16.82 -14.76 -32.55
C LEU A 278 -16.37 -16.22 -32.59
N GLY A 279 -17.30 -17.13 -32.75
CA GLY A 279 -17.04 -18.55 -32.95
C GLY A 279 -17.15 -18.97 -34.42
N ASN A 280 -17.28 -20.29 -34.63
CA ASN A 280 -17.53 -20.83 -35.96
C ASN A 280 -18.96 -20.54 -36.45
N GLU A 281 -19.18 -20.75 -37.70
CA GLU A 281 -20.46 -20.60 -38.37
C GLU A 281 -20.98 -21.97 -38.82
N LEU A 282 -22.31 -22.13 -38.82
CA LEU A 282 -22.98 -23.33 -39.31
C LEU A 282 -24.02 -22.95 -40.37
N ASN A 283 -24.10 -23.77 -41.45
CA ASN A 283 -25.19 -23.69 -42.40
C ASN A 283 -26.13 -24.87 -42.16
N VAL A 284 -27.41 -24.57 -42.02
CA VAL A 284 -28.46 -25.54 -41.79
C VAL A 284 -29.39 -25.51 -43.00
N GLY A 285 -29.62 -26.66 -43.63
CA GLY A 285 -30.47 -26.73 -44.82
C GLY A 285 -29.73 -26.40 -46.11
N GLY A 286 -29.79 -27.27 -47.08
CA GLY A 286 -29.10 -27.19 -48.38
C GLY A 286 -28.31 -28.45 -48.69
N GLY A 287 -28.83 -29.61 -48.23
CA GLY A 287 -28.38 -30.90 -48.74
C GLY A 287 -29.38 -31.39 -49.77
N GLU A 288 -29.03 -31.39 -51.02
CA GLU A 288 -29.47 -32.43 -51.93
C GLU A 288 -28.85 -33.74 -51.50
#